data_0f649e80304ddf8884f8c1cd083ba48a
#
_entry.id   0f649e80304ddf8884f8c1cd083ba48a
#
_cell.length_a   1.000
_cell.length_b   1.000
_cell.length_c   1.000
_cell.angle_alpha   90.00
_cell.angle_beta   90.00
_cell.angle_gamma   90.00
#
_symmetry.space_group_name_H-M   'P 1'
#
loop_
_entity.id
_entity.type
_entity.pdbx_description
1 polymer ?
#
loop_
_entity_poly.entity_id
_entity_poly.type
_entity_poly.pdbx_seq_one_letter_code
_entity_poly.pdbx_strand_id
1 'polypeptide(L)'
;AMMGRHAALLSRIEQRFGVPREIVVAIWTLETDNGADMGKLSVFRVLATMAHDCRRTELFQRELLAALQIVQRGDLPLSEMIGAYAGEIGQTQFLPSSYIKYGVDFDGNGHVDLRRSIPDVLASTANLLKTNGWRAGAPYGEGTANFEVMREWNRAVVYRKTIAYFADRLAETRGR
;
A
#
# COMPACT_ATOMS: atom_id res chain seq x y z
N ALA A 1 11.48 12.23 13.02
CA ALA A 1 11.32 13.38 12.10
C ALA A 1 10.11 13.20 11.15
N MET A 2 9.96 12.06 10.42
CA MET A 2 8.91 11.87 9.40
C MET A 2 7.51 11.71 10.04
N MET A 3 7.33 10.85 11.04
CA MET A 3 6.06 10.71 11.75
C MET A 3 5.56 12.03 12.36
N GLY A 4 6.47 12.88 12.84
CA GLY A 4 6.10 14.20 13.35
C GLY A 4 5.54 15.14 12.29
N ARG A 5 6.11 15.13 11.08
CA ARG A 5 5.62 15.93 9.94
C ARG A 5 4.20 15.55 9.50
N HIS A 6 3.82 14.30 9.67
CA HIS A 6 2.53 13.77 9.27
C HIS A 6 1.63 13.41 10.47
N ALA A 7 1.93 13.90 11.67
CA ALA A 7 1.26 13.47 12.91
C ALA A 7 -0.26 13.61 12.87
N ALA A 8 -0.77 14.74 12.42
CA ALA A 8 -2.22 15.00 12.33
C ALA A 8 -2.89 14.07 11.29
N LEU A 9 -2.27 13.87 10.14
CA LEU A 9 -2.74 12.96 9.10
C LEU A 9 -2.80 11.52 9.62
N LEU A 10 -1.69 11.05 10.19
CA LEU A 10 -1.58 9.70 10.75
C LEU A 10 -2.60 9.45 11.87
N SER A 11 -2.86 10.46 12.71
CA SER A 11 -3.89 10.38 13.75
C SER A 11 -5.29 10.16 13.15
N ARG A 12 -5.64 10.93 12.12
CA ARG A 12 -6.93 10.79 11.43
C ARG A 12 -7.09 9.42 10.77
N ILE A 13 -6.04 8.91 10.14
CA ILE A 13 -6.03 7.59 9.51
C ILE A 13 -6.21 6.49 10.55
N GLU A 14 -5.45 6.53 11.64
CA GLU A 14 -5.55 5.59 12.75
C GLU A 14 -6.96 5.57 13.36
N GLN A 15 -7.55 6.74 13.59
CA GLN A 15 -8.93 6.86 14.07
C GLN A 15 -9.95 6.24 13.11
N ARG A 16 -9.79 6.47 11.81
CA ARG A 16 -10.75 5.99 10.80
C ARG A 16 -10.64 4.49 10.52
N PHE A 17 -9.43 3.97 10.48
CA PHE A 17 -9.18 2.59 10.04
C PHE A 17 -8.82 1.64 11.19
N GLY A 18 -8.47 2.14 12.37
CA GLY A 18 -8.09 1.34 13.53
C GLY A 18 -6.74 0.63 13.39
N VAL A 19 -5.95 0.99 12.37
CA VAL A 19 -4.59 0.46 12.13
C VAL A 19 -3.59 1.42 12.76
N PRO A 20 -2.67 0.93 13.62
CA PRO A 20 -1.66 1.80 14.22
C PRO A 20 -0.82 2.51 13.15
N ARG A 21 -0.58 3.80 13.38
CA ARG A 21 0.23 4.62 12.47
C ARG A 21 1.62 4.07 12.24
N GLU A 22 2.17 3.40 13.23
CA GLU A 22 3.48 2.77 13.18
C GLU A 22 3.52 1.64 12.15
N ILE A 23 2.45 0.85 12.04
CA ILE A 23 2.31 -0.20 11.01
C ILE A 23 2.24 0.41 9.61
N VAL A 24 1.43 1.45 9.43
CA VAL A 24 1.27 2.13 8.14
C VAL A 24 2.58 2.74 7.68
N VAL A 25 3.30 3.40 8.58
CA VAL A 25 4.60 4.02 8.31
C VAL A 25 5.69 2.97 8.07
N ALA A 26 5.68 1.86 8.83
CA ALA A 26 6.62 0.76 8.61
C ALA A 26 6.49 0.19 7.19
N ILE A 27 5.27 -0.06 6.73
CA ILE A 27 5.01 -0.52 5.36
C ILE A 27 5.51 0.51 4.35
N TRP A 28 5.14 1.77 4.48
CA TRP A 28 5.54 2.84 3.56
C TRP A 28 7.07 2.96 3.44
N THR A 29 7.78 2.86 4.56
CA THR A 29 9.24 2.92 4.57
C THR A 29 9.85 1.68 3.93
N LEU A 30 9.35 0.48 4.25
CA LEU A 30 9.90 -0.78 3.74
C LEU A 30 9.65 -0.98 2.24
N GLU A 31 8.54 -0.46 1.71
CA GLU A 31 8.21 -0.63 0.29
C GLU A 31 9.04 0.27 -0.63
N THR A 32 9.16 1.54 -0.30
CA THR A 32 9.71 2.52 -1.25
C THR A 32 10.60 3.59 -0.59
N ASP A 33 11.04 3.40 0.65
CA ASP A 33 11.71 4.44 1.42
C ASP A 33 10.87 5.75 1.42
N ASN A 34 9.60 5.62 1.80
CA ASN A 34 8.64 6.74 1.85
C ASN A 34 8.42 7.43 0.49
N GLY A 35 8.37 6.64 -0.57
CA GLY A 35 8.11 7.11 -1.92
C GLY A 35 9.35 7.53 -2.71
N ALA A 36 10.55 7.29 -2.20
CA ALA A 36 11.79 7.64 -2.89
C ALA A 36 12.06 6.75 -4.11
N ASP A 37 11.66 5.46 -4.06
CA ASP A 37 11.82 4.53 -5.18
C ASP A 37 10.52 3.75 -5.45
N MET A 38 9.76 4.20 -6.42
CA MET A 38 8.48 3.59 -6.85
C MET A 38 8.59 2.79 -8.15
N GLY A 39 9.82 2.53 -8.62
CA GLY A 39 10.05 1.90 -9.92
C GLY A 39 10.00 2.89 -11.10
N LYS A 40 10.46 2.40 -12.27
CA LYS A 40 10.65 3.23 -13.50
C LYS A 40 10.09 2.56 -14.75
N LEU A 41 9.33 1.48 -14.61
CA LEU A 41 8.85 0.69 -15.75
C LEU A 41 7.42 1.08 -16.09
N SER A 42 7.08 1.04 -17.39
CA SER A 42 5.69 1.18 -17.83
C SER A 42 4.87 0.00 -17.31
N VAL A 43 3.86 0.29 -16.48
CA VAL A 43 2.94 -0.70 -15.92
C VAL A 43 2.26 -1.50 -17.03
N PHE A 44 1.81 -0.84 -18.09
CA PHE A 44 1.15 -1.51 -19.20
C PHE A 44 2.08 -2.45 -19.96
N ARG A 45 3.33 -2.03 -20.21
CA ARG A 45 4.31 -2.89 -20.87
C ARG A 45 4.64 -4.12 -20.04
N VAL A 46 4.88 -3.93 -18.76
CA VAL A 46 5.17 -5.03 -17.82
C VAL A 46 4.00 -6.00 -17.77
N LEU A 47 2.79 -5.51 -17.52
CA LEU A 47 1.61 -6.38 -17.38
C LEU A 47 1.23 -7.08 -18.68
N ALA A 48 1.35 -6.42 -19.84
CA ALA A 48 1.12 -7.05 -21.13
C ALA A 48 2.14 -8.18 -21.40
N THR A 49 3.41 -7.94 -21.08
CA THR A 49 4.45 -8.97 -21.22
C THR A 49 4.17 -10.17 -20.31
N MET A 50 3.82 -9.91 -19.04
CA MET A 50 3.52 -10.99 -18.08
C MET A 50 2.21 -11.71 -18.40
N ALA A 51 1.22 -11.03 -18.96
CA ALA A 51 -0.03 -11.64 -19.41
C ALA A 51 0.18 -12.58 -20.62
N HIS A 52 1.22 -12.36 -21.40
CA HIS A 52 1.60 -13.25 -22.50
C HIS A 52 2.41 -14.48 -22.03
N ASP A 53 3.05 -14.42 -20.86
CA ASP A 53 3.75 -15.57 -20.26
C ASP A 53 2.74 -16.60 -19.72
N CYS A 54 2.72 -17.81 -20.29
CA CYS A 54 1.74 -18.86 -20.05
C CYS A 54 1.60 -19.32 -18.58
N ARG A 55 2.50 -18.91 -17.67
CA ARG A 55 2.50 -19.41 -16.29
C ARG A 55 1.47 -18.74 -15.36
N ARG A 56 1.11 -17.47 -15.61
CA ARG A 56 0.22 -16.67 -14.78
C ARG A 56 -0.67 -15.73 -15.60
N THR A 57 -1.03 -16.13 -16.81
CA THR A 57 -1.78 -15.32 -17.79
C THR A 57 -3.02 -14.68 -17.19
N GLU A 58 -3.90 -15.47 -16.56
CA GLU A 58 -5.16 -14.95 -16.00
C GLU A 58 -4.95 -13.89 -14.91
N LEU A 59 -3.91 -14.08 -14.06
CA LEU A 59 -3.57 -13.10 -13.04
C LEU A 59 -3.19 -11.77 -13.69
N PHE A 60 -2.24 -11.79 -14.63
CA PHE A 60 -1.72 -10.56 -15.21
C PHE A 60 -2.67 -9.91 -16.22
N GLN A 61 -3.56 -10.66 -16.87
CA GLN A 61 -4.66 -10.09 -17.64
C GLN A 61 -5.62 -9.30 -16.73
N ARG A 62 -5.95 -9.82 -15.57
CA ARG A 62 -6.78 -9.13 -14.57
C ARG A 62 -6.12 -7.84 -14.08
N GLU A 63 -4.82 -7.89 -13.79
CA GLU A 63 -4.06 -6.70 -13.38
C GLU A 63 -3.97 -5.66 -14.51
N LEU A 64 -3.81 -6.11 -15.77
CA LEU A 64 -3.83 -5.21 -16.93
C LEU A 64 -5.16 -4.50 -17.11
N LEU A 65 -6.28 -5.21 -16.95
CA LEU A 65 -7.62 -4.62 -17.00
C LEU A 65 -7.83 -3.63 -15.85
N ALA A 66 -7.38 -3.96 -14.65
CA ALA A 66 -7.42 -3.04 -13.50
C ALA A 66 -6.57 -1.77 -13.74
N ALA A 67 -5.40 -1.91 -14.37
CA ALA A 67 -4.57 -0.76 -14.75
C ALA A 67 -5.28 0.17 -15.74
N LEU A 68 -6.00 -0.38 -16.71
CA LEU A 68 -6.85 0.41 -17.63
C LEU A 68 -7.98 1.14 -16.88
N GLN A 69 -8.59 0.50 -15.89
CA GLN A 69 -9.63 1.12 -15.06
C GLN A 69 -9.10 2.31 -14.24
N ILE A 70 -7.88 2.25 -13.72
CA ILE A 70 -7.26 3.38 -13.02
C ILE A 70 -7.19 4.62 -13.93
N VAL A 71 -6.75 4.43 -15.17
CA VAL A 71 -6.70 5.52 -16.17
C VAL A 71 -8.10 5.99 -16.56
N GLN A 72 -9.03 5.06 -16.79
CA GLN A 72 -10.41 5.38 -17.16
C GLN A 72 -11.14 6.18 -16.08
N ARG A 73 -10.88 5.90 -14.80
CA ARG A 73 -11.42 6.65 -13.66
C ARG A 73 -10.79 8.05 -13.51
N GLY A 74 -9.68 8.30 -14.20
CA GLY A 74 -8.92 9.54 -14.07
C GLY A 74 -8.09 9.64 -12.79
N ASP A 75 -7.91 8.53 -12.08
CA ASP A 75 -7.09 8.50 -10.86
C ASP A 75 -5.61 8.79 -11.18
N LEU A 76 -5.09 8.21 -12.24
CA LEU A 76 -3.76 8.50 -12.79
C LEU A 76 -3.82 8.65 -14.31
N PRO A 77 -3.15 9.63 -14.91
CA PRO A 77 -3.02 9.71 -16.35
C PRO A 77 -2.08 8.61 -16.88
N LEU A 78 -2.21 8.28 -18.16
CA LEU A 78 -1.41 7.24 -18.81
C LEU A 78 0.10 7.45 -18.63
N SER A 79 0.57 8.69 -18.66
CA SER A 79 1.98 9.07 -18.45
C SER A 79 2.50 8.75 -17.05
N GLU A 80 1.61 8.60 -16.06
CA GLU A 80 1.95 8.28 -14.67
C GLU A 80 1.79 6.79 -14.33
N MET A 81 1.37 5.97 -15.30
CA MET A 81 1.29 4.52 -15.15
C MET A 81 2.70 3.90 -15.23
N ILE A 82 3.52 4.29 -14.26
CA ILE A 82 4.91 3.89 -14.07
C ILE A 82 5.02 3.23 -12.70
N GLY A 83 5.71 2.11 -12.63
CA GLY A 83 5.82 1.31 -11.42
C GLY A 83 6.98 0.32 -11.44
N ALA A 84 6.87 -0.73 -10.62
CA ALA A 84 7.87 -1.78 -10.51
C ALA A 84 7.68 -2.89 -11.55
N TYR A 85 8.54 -3.91 -11.47
CA TYR A 85 8.67 -4.95 -12.49
C TYR A 85 7.55 -6.00 -12.53
N ALA A 86 6.64 -6.02 -11.56
CA ALA A 86 5.42 -6.84 -11.61
C ALA A 86 4.15 -5.98 -11.78
N GLY A 87 4.29 -4.69 -12.11
CA GLY A 87 3.20 -3.77 -12.35
C GLY A 87 2.66 -3.10 -11.09
N GLU A 88 3.39 -3.17 -9.99
CA GLU A 88 3.05 -2.48 -8.73
C GLU A 88 3.17 -0.96 -8.92
N ILE A 89 2.24 -0.21 -8.34
CA ILE A 89 2.10 1.23 -8.50
C ILE A 89 2.19 1.94 -7.14
N GLY A 90 2.87 3.08 -7.12
CA GLY A 90 2.80 4.05 -6.05
C GLY A 90 3.73 3.77 -4.87
N GLN A 91 3.56 4.59 -3.85
CA GLN A 91 4.49 4.66 -2.72
C GLN A 91 4.44 3.45 -1.79
N THR A 92 3.40 2.63 -1.83
CA THR A 92 3.29 1.37 -1.10
C THR A 92 3.09 0.16 -2.01
N GLN A 93 3.40 0.32 -3.31
CA GLN A 93 3.53 -0.78 -4.26
C GLN A 93 2.26 -1.65 -4.39
N PHE A 94 1.11 -1.00 -4.61
CA PHE A 94 -0.15 -1.69 -4.89
C PHE A 94 -0.16 -2.31 -6.29
N LEU A 95 -0.59 -3.57 -6.40
CA LEU A 95 -1.03 -4.08 -7.69
C LEU A 95 -2.29 -3.33 -8.16
N PRO A 96 -2.52 -3.16 -9.49
CA PRO A 96 -3.66 -2.42 -10.00
C PRO A 96 -5.02 -2.86 -9.46
N SER A 97 -5.26 -4.16 -9.31
CA SER A 97 -6.52 -4.67 -8.72
C SER A 97 -6.69 -4.26 -7.26
N SER A 98 -5.60 -4.26 -6.49
CA SER A 98 -5.60 -3.78 -5.10
C SER A 98 -5.79 -2.27 -5.03
N TYR A 99 -5.21 -1.51 -5.95
CA TYR A 99 -5.42 -0.08 -6.10
C TYR A 99 -6.91 0.25 -6.27
N ILE A 100 -7.60 -0.44 -7.20
CA ILE A 100 -9.04 -0.28 -7.42
C ILE A 100 -9.84 -0.67 -6.18
N LYS A 101 -9.50 -1.78 -5.53
CA LYS A 101 -10.28 -2.35 -4.43
C LYS A 101 -10.12 -1.59 -3.12
N TYR A 102 -8.91 -1.14 -2.80
CA TYR A 102 -8.58 -0.58 -1.49
C TYR A 102 -8.22 0.90 -1.51
N GLY A 103 -8.07 1.49 -2.69
CA GLY A 103 -7.76 2.91 -2.84
C GLY A 103 -8.80 3.80 -2.17
N VAL A 104 -8.31 4.84 -1.48
CA VAL A 104 -9.13 5.83 -0.76
C VAL A 104 -8.66 7.21 -1.16
N ASP A 105 -9.57 8.03 -1.70
CA ASP A 105 -9.39 9.46 -1.81
C ASP A 105 -9.52 10.09 -0.40
N PHE A 106 -8.40 10.28 0.26
CA PHE A 106 -8.38 10.76 1.65
C PHE A 106 -8.14 12.26 1.74
N ASP A 107 -7.59 12.87 0.72
CA ASP A 107 -7.47 14.33 0.61
C ASP A 107 -8.74 14.99 0.04
N GLY A 108 -9.66 14.21 -0.54
CA GLY A 108 -10.98 14.65 -0.98
C GLY A 108 -10.97 15.41 -2.29
N ASN A 109 -9.97 15.15 -3.16
CA ASN A 109 -9.85 15.85 -4.44
C ASN A 109 -10.65 15.18 -5.59
N GLY A 110 -11.32 14.05 -5.33
CA GLY A 110 -12.12 13.29 -6.29
C GLY A 110 -11.37 12.18 -7.02
N HIS A 111 -10.10 11.99 -6.73
CA HIS A 111 -9.25 10.97 -7.33
C HIS A 111 -8.44 10.24 -6.28
N VAL A 112 -8.07 9.01 -6.54
CA VAL A 112 -7.12 8.26 -5.71
C VAL A 112 -5.74 8.35 -6.36
N ASP A 113 -4.78 9.02 -5.72
CA ASP A 113 -3.42 9.14 -6.24
C ASP A 113 -2.40 8.47 -5.29
N LEU A 114 -2.11 7.20 -5.53
CA LEU A 114 -1.14 6.44 -4.71
C LEU A 114 0.32 6.73 -5.06
N ARG A 115 0.58 7.65 -5.98
CA ARG A 115 1.93 8.10 -6.33
C ARG A 115 2.34 9.40 -5.65
N ARG A 116 1.42 10.37 -5.56
CA ARG A 116 1.74 11.74 -5.12
C ARG A 116 1.00 12.14 -3.86
N SER A 117 -0.23 11.67 -3.65
CA SER A 117 -1.02 12.00 -2.46
C SER A 117 -0.63 11.13 -1.28
N ILE A 118 0.21 11.64 -0.37
CA ILE A 118 0.55 10.97 0.87
C ILE A 118 -0.70 10.59 1.69
N PRO A 119 -1.74 11.46 1.80
CA PRO A 119 -3.00 11.08 2.44
C PRO A 119 -3.62 9.82 1.85
N ASP A 120 -3.71 9.73 0.52
CA ASP A 120 -4.31 8.58 -0.16
C ASP A 120 -3.48 7.31 0.01
N VAL A 121 -2.16 7.45 -0.12
CA VAL A 121 -1.20 6.34 0.07
C VAL A 121 -1.37 5.70 1.45
N LEU A 122 -1.30 6.49 2.50
CA LEU A 122 -1.34 5.99 3.87
C LEU A 122 -2.73 5.47 4.26
N ALA A 123 -3.79 6.17 3.82
CA ALA A 123 -5.17 5.74 4.06
C ALA A 123 -5.51 4.44 3.31
N SER A 124 -5.08 4.30 2.06
CA SER A 124 -5.31 3.09 1.26
C SER A 124 -4.56 1.88 1.85
N THR A 125 -3.35 2.09 2.34
CA THR A 125 -2.58 1.07 3.05
C THR A 125 -3.31 0.59 4.31
N ALA A 126 -3.80 1.51 5.13
CA ALA A 126 -4.59 1.20 6.31
C ALA A 126 -5.92 0.52 5.94
N ASN A 127 -6.58 0.98 4.86
CA ASN A 127 -7.85 0.42 4.38
C ASN A 127 -7.71 -1.04 3.92
N LEU A 128 -6.61 -1.40 3.27
CA LEU A 128 -6.34 -2.78 2.89
C LEU A 128 -6.32 -3.68 4.14
N LEU A 129 -5.58 -3.31 5.17
CA LEU A 129 -5.50 -4.09 6.40
C LEU A 129 -6.85 -4.16 7.12
N LYS A 130 -7.56 -3.02 7.26
CA LYS A 130 -8.89 -2.97 7.87
C LYS A 130 -9.89 -3.87 7.16
N THR A 131 -9.96 -3.77 5.83
CA THR A 131 -10.91 -4.55 5.02
C THR A 131 -10.67 -6.06 5.12
N ASN A 132 -9.43 -6.46 5.37
CA ASN A 132 -9.05 -7.86 5.53
C ASN A 132 -9.04 -8.33 6.99
N GLY A 133 -9.67 -7.58 7.90
CA GLY A 133 -9.98 -8.06 9.25
C GLY A 133 -9.04 -7.55 10.36
N TRP A 134 -8.31 -6.45 10.11
CA TRP A 134 -7.53 -5.82 11.18
C TRP A 134 -8.40 -5.46 12.38
N ARG A 135 -7.98 -5.87 13.57
CA ARG A 135 -8.65 -5.61 14.84
C ARG A 135 -7.98 -4.44 15.56
N ALA A 136 -8.68 -3.32 15.67
CA ALA A 136 -8.18 -2.12 16.34
C ALA A 136 -7.85 -2.42 17.82
N GLY A 137 -6.72 -1.91 18.29
CA GLY A 137 -6.24 -2.10 19.66
C GLY A 137 -5.71 -3.49 20.00
N ALA A 138 -5.84 -4.49 19.10
CA ALA A 138 -5.29 -5.81 19.32
C ALA A 138 -3.80 -5.86 18.92
N PRO A 139 -3.01 -6.78 19.51
CA PRO A 139 -1.60 -6.93 19.20
C PRO A 139 -1.39 -7.39 17.74
N TYR A 140 -0.20 -7.11 17.19
CA TYR A 140 0.18 -7.44 15.81
C TYR A 140 1.49 -8.26 15.72
N GLY A 141 2.04 -8.71 16.83
CA GLY A 141 3.21 -9.57 16.86
C GLY A 141 2.91 -10.97 16.31
N GLU A 142 3.94 -11.76 16.06
CA GLU A 142 3.82 -13.14 15.56
C GLU A 142 2.82 -13.96 16.41
N GLY A 143 2.00 -14.76 15.75
CA GLY A 143 0.97 -15.58 16.38
C GLY A 143 -0.34 -14.87 16.69
N THR A 144 -0.48 -13.57 16.41
CA THR A 144 -1.72 -12.81 16.62
C THR A 144 -2.58 -12.75 15.35
N ALA A 145 -3.88 -12.44 15.54
CA ALA A 145 -4.79 -12.28 14.42
C ALA A 145 -4.35 -11.16 13.45
N ASN A 146 -3.88 -10.01 13.97
CA ASN A 146 -3.40 -8.92 13.12
C ASN A 146 -2.11 -9.28 12.36
N PHE A 147 -1.25 -10.13 12.93
CA PHE A 147 -0.10 -10.66 12.21
C PHE A 147 -0.54 -11.49 10.99
N GLU A 148 -1.61 -12.27 11.11
CA GLU A 148 -2.14 -13.01 9.97
C GLU A 148 -2.82 -12.11 8.94
N VAL A 149 -3.46 -11.01 9.35
CA VAL A 149 -4.00 -9.99 8.41
C VAL A 149 -2.89 -9.38 7.56
N MET A 150 -1.68 -9.17 8.08
CA MET A 150 -0.56 -8.68 7.30
C MET A 150 -0.15 -9.61 6.13
N ARG A 151 -0.63 -10.87 6.12
CA ARG A 151 -0.45 -11.78 5.00
C ARG A 151 -1.11 -11.28 3.71
N GLU A 152 -2.18 -10.50 3.83
CA GLU A 152 -2.84 -9.87 2.68
C GLU A 152 -1.98 -8.76 2.06
N TRP A 153 -1.07 -8.21 2.84
CA TRP A 153 -0.03 -7.31 2.37
C TRP A 153 1.16 -8.07 1.76
N ASN A 154 1.75 -8.97 2.53
CA ASN A 154 2.87 -9.79 2.08
C ASN A 154 2.86 -11.16 2.74
N ARG A 155 2.91 -12.22 1.92
CA ARG A 155 2.84 -13.61 2.38
C ARG A 155 4.10 -14.10 3.10
N ALA A 156 5.25 -13.44 2.87
CA ALA A 156 6.51 -13.83 3.48
C ALA A 156 6.49 -13.55 4.99
N VAL A 157 6.68 -14.57 5.81
CA VAL A 157 6.68 -14.47 7.27
C VAL A 157 7.77 -13.50 7.74
N VAL A 158 8.96 -13.58 7.16
CA VAL A 158 10.08 -12.69 7.49
C VAL A 158 9.69 -11.23 7.26
N TYR A 159 9.02 -10.92 6.14
CA TYR A 159 8.59 -9.56 5.83
C TYR A 159 7.56 -9.04 6.84
N ARG A 160 6.59 -9.86 7.23
CA ARG A 160 5.59 -9.52 8.27
C ARG A 160 6.25 -9.27 9.63
N LYS A 161 7.23 -10.10 10.01
CA LYS A 161 8.04 -9.89 11.23
C LYS A 161 8.81 -8.57 11.16
N THR A 162 9.36 -8.22 9.99
CA THR A 162 10.07 -6.95 9.80
C THR A 162 9.12 -5.76 9.96
N ILE A 163 7.90 -5.82 9.40
CA ILE A 163 6.89 -4.78 9.61
C ILE A 163 6.58 -4.61 11.10
N ALA A 164 6.27 -5.70 11.81
CA ALA A 164 5.94 -5.66 13.23
C ALA A 164 7.08 -5.11 14.07
N TYR A 165 8.30 -5.62 13.87
CA TYR A 165 9.50 -5.13 14.57
C TYR A 165 9.76 -3.65 14.32
N PHE A 166 9.65 -3.21 13.06
CA PHE A 166 9.89 -1.80 12.72
C PHE A 166 8.82 -0.89 13.32
N ALA A 167 7.56 -1.34 13.33
CA ALA A 167 6.48 -0.61 13.99
C ALA A 167 6.72 -0.43 15.49
N ASP A 168 7.18 -1.48 16.18
CA ASP A 168 7.54 -1.41 17.61
C ASP A 168 8.67 -0.38 17.84
N ARG A 169 9.70 -0.39 17.01
CA ARG A 169 10.81 0.61 17.11
C ARG A 169 10.33 2.04 16.86
N LEU A 170 9.37 2.25 15.95
CA LEU A 170 8.78 3.56 15.73
C LEU A 170 7.95 4.03 16.94
N ALA A 171 7.21 3.11 17.59
CA ALA A 171 6.45 3.41 18.80
C ALA A 171 7.36 3.82 19.96
N GLU A 172 8.49 3.14 20.18
CA GLU A 172 9.46 3.47 21.23
C GLU A 172 10.09 4.87 21.05
N THR A 173 10.34 5.28 19.80
CA THR A 173 10.92 6.61 19.52
C THR A 173 9.93 7.75 19.72
N ARG A 174 8.65 7.47 19.81
CA ARG A 174 7.57 8.45 20.06
C ARG A 174 7.40 8.75 21.55
N GLY A 175 7.75 7.79 22.41
CA GLY A 175 7.64 7.92 23.87
C GLY A 175 8.80 8.69 24.54
N ARG A 176 9.79 9.10 23.74
CA ARG A 176 10.92 9.93 24.18
C ARG A 176 10.76 11.36 23.66
#